data_9b5f82f6dbd2395be0e6fd28ff0a9f21
#
_entry.id   9b5f82f6dbd2395be0e6fd28ff0a9f21
#
_cell.length_a   1.000
_cell.length_b   1.000
_cell.length_c   1.000
_cell.angle_alpha   90.00
_cell.angle_beta   90.00
_cell.angle_gamma   90.00
#
_symmetry.space_group_name_H-M   'P 1'
#
loop_
_entity.id
_entity.type
_entity.pdbx_description
1 polymer ?
#
loop_
_entity_poly.entity_id
_entity_poly.type
_entity_poly.pdbx_seq_one_letter_code
_entity_poly.pdbx_strand_id
1 'polypeptide(L)'
;MKILIPTAKEMNTDLPSIEANPLRPESQAVLDALALYSASQLESFYKVSAEKAVEEFQHIQALKRQTAQHYPALNLFDGLMYRHIKRDKLTEAEQVYLENHVFITSALYGVVPALSPMAPHRLDFLMKLKVAGKTLKSHWKTAYDEALKQEEMIFSLLSSEFETVFSKEIREKMVTFKFMEDRGGQLKIHSTISKKARGAFLTALIENQVQTVEEARRLSFAGFNYREDLSQPQELVFVKEV
;
A
#
# COMPACT_ATOMS: atom_id res chain seq x y z
N MET A 1 16.70 -2.92 -3.81
CA MET A 1 15.80 -2.73 -2.66
C MET A 1 14.45 -2.19 -3.13
N LYS A 2 13.33 -2.68 -2.60
CA LYS A 2 11.96 -2.18 -2.85
C LYS A 2 11.31 -1.77 -1.53
N ILE A 3 10.46 -0.75 -1.59
CA ILE A 3 9.66 -0.26 -0.47
C ILE A 3 8.20 -0.55 -0.80
N LEU A 4 7.52 -1.30 0.05
CA LEU A 4 6.13 -1.69 -0.17
C LEU A 4 5.20 -0.88 0.72
N ILE A 5 4.16 -0.32 0.11
CA ILE A 5 3.07 0.38 0.78
C ILE A 5 1.71 -0.23 0.40
N PRO A 6 0.73 -0.26 1.31
CA PRO A 6 -0.59 -0.80 1.02
C PRO A 6 -1.47 0.24 0.32
N THR A 7 -2.47 -0.19 -0.44
CA THR A 7 -3.58 0.67 -0.89
C THR A 7 -4.34 1.28 0.29
N ALA A 8 -5.12 2.33 0.01
CA ALA A 8 -6.05 2.94 0.96
C ALA A 8 -7.50 2.81 0.48
N LYS A 9 -8.45 2.97 1.41
CA LYS A 9 -9.89 2.95 1.11
C LYS A 9 -10.42 4.32 0.66
N GLU A 10 -9.74 5.38 1.06
CA GLU A 10 -10.04 6.75 0.67
C GLU A 10 -9.20 7.11 -0.56
N MET A 11 -9.84 7.73 -1.52
CA MET A 11 -9.23 8.09 -2.81
C MET A 11 -9.58 9.52 -3.17
N ASN A 12 -8.66 10.20 -3.85
CA ASN A 12 -8.85 11.50 -4.45
C ASN A 12 -8.90 11.35 -5.98
N THR A 13 -10.03 11.69 -6.58
CA THR A 13 -10.23 11.68 -8.03
C THR A 13 -10.28 13.09 -8.63
N ASP A 14 -10.06 14.12 -7.82
CA ASP A 14 -9.96 15.52 -8.26
C ASP A 14 -8.52 15.82 -8.73
N LEU A 15 -8.09 15.05 -9.71
CA LEU A 15 -6.75 15.02 -10.29
C LEU A 15 -6.84 14.87 -11.81
N PRO A 16 -5.84 15.35 -12.57
CA PRO A 16 -5.72 15.01 -13.99
C PRO A 16 -5.61 13.49 -14.18
N SER A 17 -6.43 12.93 -15.07
CA SER A 17 -6.33 11.53 -15.45
C SER A 17 -5.13 11.27 -16.36
N ILE A 18 -4.61 10.07 -16.31
CA ILE A 18 -3.50 9.60 -17.16
C ILE A 18 -3.96 8.38 -17.98
N GLU A 19 -3.16 8.03 -18.98
CA GLU A 19 -3.45 6.88 -19.83
C GLU A 19 -3.42 5.57 -19.02
N ALA A 20 -4.39 4.71 -19.30
CA ALA A 20 -4.53 3.41 -18.67
C ALA A 20 -3.52 2.40 -19.21
N ASN A 21 -2.98 1.56 -18.34
CA ASN A 21 -2.29 0.35 -18.76
C ASN A 21 -3.29 -0.83 -18.87
N PRO A 22 -3.08 -1.77 -19.79
CA PRO A 22 -3.86 -3.01 -19.83
C PRO A 22 -3.78 -3.75 -18.49
N LEU A 23 -4.91 -4.28 -18.04
CA LEU A 23 -4.93 -5.13 -16.86
C LEU A 23 -4.20 -6.44 -17.14
N ARG A 24 -3.39 -6.90 -16.20
CA ARG A 24 -2.81 -8.24 -16.24
C ARG A 24 -3.90 -9.31 -16.07
N PRO A 25 -3.66 -10.55 -16.52
CA PRO A 25 -4.67 -11.61 -16.42
C PRO A 25 -5.20 -11.84 -15.01
N GLU A 26 -4.34 -11.75 -13.99
CA GLU A 26 -4.74 -11.91 -12.58
C GLU A 26 -5.69 -10.78 -12.12
N SER A 27 -5.42 -9.53 -12.52
CA SER A 27 -6.28 -8.38 -12.25
C SER A 27 -7.62 -8.51 -12.96
N GLN A 28 -7.61 -8.96 -14.22
CA GLN A 28 -8.84 -9.18 -14.99
C GLN A 28 -9.72 -10.24 -14.32
N ALA A 29 -9.15 -11.34 -13.85
CA ALA A 29 -9.89 -12.38 -13.14
C ALA A 29 -10.54 -11.87 -11.84
N VAL A 30 -9.85 -10.99 -11.10
CA VAL A 30 -10.40 -10.33 -9.90
C VAL A 30 -11.54 -9.39 -10.29
N LEU A 31 -11.35 -8.56 -11.31
CA LEU A 31 -12.38 -7.64 -11.82
C LEU A 31 -13.63 -8.41 -12.29
N ASP A 32 -13.45 -9.52 -13.01
CA ASP A 32 -14.54 -10.35 -13.48
C ASP A 32 -15.36 -10.93 -12.32
N ALA A 33 -14.68 -11.37 -11.25
CA ALA A 33 -15.35 -11.86 -10.05
C ALA A 33 -16.09 -10.75 -9.29
N LEU A 34 -15.53 -9.54 -9.21
CA LEU A 34 -16.19 -8.37 -8.60
C LEU A 34 -17.40 -7.91 -9.42
N ALA A 35 -17.33 -7.95 -10.74
CA ALA A 35 -18.39 -7.50 -11.65
C ALA A 35 -19.67 -8.36 -11.58
N LEU A 36 -19.61 -9.51 -10.93
CA LEU A 36 -20.79 -10.35 -10.66
C LEU A 36 -21.68 -9.81 -9.53
N TYR A 37 -21.16 -8.90 -8.69
CA TYR A 37 -21.91 -8.36 -7.57
C TYR A 37 -22.80 -7.19 -8.03
N SER A 38 -24.06 -7.18 -7.56
CA SER A 38 -24.91 -5.99 -7.65
C SER A 38 -24.51 -4.94 -6.62
N ALA A 39 -24.97 -3.70 -6.77
CA ALA A 39 -24.72 -2.65 -5.78
C ALA A 39 -25.19 -3.04 -4.37
N SER A 40 -26.38 -3.66 -4.24
CA SER A 40 -26.89 -4.12 -2.95
C SER A 40 -26.05 -5.24 -2.33
N GLN A 41 -25.46 -6.10 -3.13
CA GLN A 41 -24.53 -7.13 -2.63
C GLN A 41 -23.20 -6.52 -2.20
N LEU A 42 -22.71 -5.47 -2.88
CA LEU A 42 -21.51 -4.74 -2.51
C LEU A 42 -21.66 -3.98 -1.19
N GLU A 43 -22.86 -3.49 -0.86
CA GLU A 43 -23.16 -2.88 0.45
C GLU A 43 -22.79 -3.84 1.60
N SER A 44 -23.30 -5.05 1.58
CA SER A 44 -22.98 -6.08 2.57
C SER A 44 -21.53 -6.56 2.48
N PHE A 45 -21.00 -6.70 1.27
CA PHE A 45 -19.64 -7.18 1.02
C PHE A 45 -18.57 -6.22 1.55
N TYR A 46 -18.73 -4.91 1.28
CA TYR A 46 -17.79 -3.87 1.75
C TYR A 46 -18.15 -3.31 3.12
N LYS A 47 -19.35 -3.61 3.66
CA LYS A 47 -19.89 -3.04 4.90
C LYS A 47 -19.87 -1.50 4.87
N VAL A 48 -20.48 -0.94 3.84
CA VAL A 48 -20.58 0.51 3.58
C VAL A 48 -22.04 0.91 3.44
N SER A 49 -22.33 2.23 3.32
CA SER A 49 -23.68 2.71 3.01
C SER A 49 -24.10 2.33 1.57
N ALA A 50 -25.40 2.35 1.31
CA ALA A 50 -25.96 2.06 -0.02
C ALA A 50 -25.39 3.01 -1.09
N GLU A 51 -25.24 4.30 -0.77
CA GLU A 51 -24.66 5.30 -1.69
C GLU A 51 -23.21 4.93 -2.06
N LYS A 52 -22.39 4.57 -1.05
CA LYS A 52 -21.00 4.15 -1.30
C LYS A 52 -20.93 2.83 -2.05
N ALA A 53 -21.86 1.92 -1.84
CA ALA A 53 -21.96 0.67 -2.61
C ALA A 53 -22.30 0.92 -4.08
N VAL A 54 -23.19 1.89 -4.37
CA VAL A 54 -23.50 2.30 -5.73
C VAL A 54 -22.27 2.93 -6.41
N GLU A 55 -21.54 3.80 -5.72
CA GLU A 55 -20.30 4.39 -6.23
C GLU A 55 -19.28 3.29 -6.60
N GLU A 56 -19.03 2.34 -5.69
CA GLU A 56 -18.08 1.24 -5.94
C GLU A 56 -18.57 0.32 -7.07
N PHE A 57 -19.87 0.09 -7.19
CA PHE A 57 -20.43 -0.63 -8.32
C PHE A 57 -20.16 0.11 -9.65
N GLN A 58 -20.30 1.44 -9.67
CA GLN A 58 -20.00 2.25 -10.85
C GLN A 58 -18.51 2.16 -11.21
N HIS A 59 -17.60 2.21 -10.24
CA HIS A 59 -16.15 2.04 -10.44
C HIS A 59 -15.85 0.68 -11.10
N ILE A 60 -16.41 -0.41 -10.57
CA ILE A 60 -16.24 -1.76 -11.11
C ILE A 60 -16.77 -1.84 -12.56
N GLN A 61 -17.96 -1.28 -12.82
CA GLN A 61 -18.56 -1.29 -14.16
C GLN A 61 -17.76 -0.43 -15.15
N ALA A 62 -17.22 0.71 -14.73
CA ALA A 62 -16.38 1.56 -15.56
C ALA A 62 -15.07 0.83 -15.95
N LEU A 63 -14.42 0.16 -14.98
CA LEU A 63 -13.26 -0.69 -15.26
C LEU A 63 -13.60 -1.81 -16.24
N LYS A 64 -14.72 -2.50 -16.05
CA LYS A 64 -15.16 -3.59 -16.92
C LYS A 64 -15.44 -3.14 -18.37
N ARG A 65 -15.97 -1.93 -18.54
CA ARG A 65 -16.24 -1.30 -19.83
C ARG A 65 -15.04 -0.58 -20.44
N GLN A 66 -13.89 -0.53 -19.72
CA GLN A 66 -12.69 0.21 -20.12
C GLN A 66 -12.96 1.73 -20.28
N THR A 67 -13.87 2.29 -19.49
CA THR A 67 -14.21 3.72 -19.46
C THR A 67 -13.76 4.39 -18.18
N ALA A 68 -13.09 3.67 -17.28
CA ALA A 68 -12.59 4.22 -16.03
C ALA A 68 -11.47 5.23 -16.27
N GLN A 69 -11.50 6.33 -15.54
CA GLN A 69 -10.37 7.25 -15.47
C GLN A 69 -9.28 6.64 -14.59
N HIS A 70 -8.02 6.86 -14.97
CA HIS A 70 -6.85 6.36 -14.25
C HIS A 70 -6.01 7.52 -13.76
N TYR A 71 -5.39 7.33 -12.60
CA TYR A 71 -4.56 8.33 -11.93
C TYR A 71 -3.26 7.68 -11.46
N PRO A 72 -2.16 8.44 -11.26
CA PRO A 72 -0.98 7.89 -10.60
C PRO A 72 -1.38 7.34 -9.22
N ALA A 73 -1.10 6.08 -8.95
CA ALA A 73 -1.63 5.37 -7.78
C ALA A 73 -1.27 6.05 -6.45
N LEU A 74 -0.05 6.59 -6.32
CA LEU A 74 0.38 7.34 -5.14
C LEU A 74 -0.48 8.58 -4.87
N ASN A 75 -0.97 9.24 -5.92
CA ASN A 75 -1.78 10.45 -5.82
C ASN A 75 -3.27 10.12 -5.65
N LEU A 76 -3.73 9.00 -6.26
CA LEU A 76 -5.10 8.53 -6.15
C LEU A 76 -5.48 8.19 -4.70
N PHE A 77 -4.63 7.44 -3.98
CA PHE A 77 -4.94 7.07 -2.61
C PHE A 77 -4.81 8.26 -1.66
N ASP A 78 -5.82 8.47 -0.80
CA ASP A 78 -5.88 9.60 0.14
C ASP A 78 -6.18 9.18 1.59
N GLY A 79 -5.86 7.95 1.95
CA GLY A 79 -5.94 7.48 3.34
C GLY A 79 -4.92 8.15 4.24
N LEU A 80 -5.08 7.96 5.56
CA LEU A 80 -4.28 8.64 6.58
C LEU A 80 -2.76 8.50 6.41
N MET A 81 -2.26 7.36 5.90
CA MET A 81 -0.85 7.20 5.58
C MET A 81 -0.45 8.12 4.42
N TYR A 82 -1.24 8.14 3.35
CA TYR A 82 -0.96 8.88 2.12
C TYR A 82 -0.93 10.40 2.33
N ARG A 83 -1.78 10.94 3.23
CA ARG A 83 -1.78 12.36 3.61
C ARG A 83 -0.51 12.81 4.33
N HIS A 84 0.33 11.87 4.77
CA HIS A 84 1.61 12.13 5.42
C HIS A 84 2.80 11.76 4.52
N ILE A 85 2.56 11.44 3.25
CA ILE A 85 3.60 11.23 2.24
C ILE A 85 3.77 12.52 1.45
N LYS A 86 5.01 12.98 1.27
CA LYS A 86 5.36 14.03 0.31
C LYS A 86 5.12 13.51 -1.11
N ARG A 87 4.11 14.03 -1.78
CA ARG A 87 3.65 13.58 -3.11
C ARG A 87 3.74 14.66 -4.18
N ASP A 88 3.93 15.89 -3.77
CA ASP A 88 4.05 17.09 -4.59
C ASP A 88 5.39 17.78 -4.33
N LYS A 89 5.79 18.64 -5.26
CA LYS A 89 7.05 19.40 -5.19
C LYS A 89 8.28 18.53 -4.93
N LEU A 90 8.27 17.32 -5.50
CA LEU A 90 9.44 16.43 -5.46
C LEU A 90 10.55 17.02 -6.32
N THR A 91 11.78 16.94 -5.84
CA THR A 91 12.97 17.17 -6.66
C THR A 91 13.11 16.03 -7.69
N GLU A 92 13.92 16.24 -8.73
CA GLU A 92 14.18 15.20 -9.73
C GLU A 92 14.75 13.93 -9.10
N ALA A 93 15.66 14.06 -8.14
CA ALA A 93 16.26 12.93 -7.44
C ALA A 93 15.22 12.16 -6.58
N GLU A 94 14.33 12.88 -5.88
CA GLU A 94 13.23 12.27 -5.11
C GLU A 94 12.25 11.54 -6.02
N GLN A 95 11.93 12.10 -7.19
CA GLN A 95 11.05 11.45 -8.16
C GLN A 95 11.67 10.17 -8.71
N VAL A 96 12.94 10.22 -9.12
CA VAL A 96 13.68 9.03 -9.58
C VAL A 96 13.75 7.96 -8.49
N TYR A 97 14.00 8.35 -7.24
CA TYR A 97 13.99 7.41 -6.12
C TYR A 97 12.62 6.75 -5.94
N LEU A 98 11.55 7.54 -5.95
CA LEU A 98 10.18 7.07 -5.82
C LEU A 98 9.82 6.07 -6.93
N GLU A 99 10.13 6.39 -8.18
CA GLU A 99 9.85 5.54 -9.33
C GLU A 99 10.59 4.20 -9.27
N ASN A 100 11.83 4.20 -8.79
CA ASN A 100 12.66 2.99 -8.74
C ASN A 100 12.42 2.12 -7.52
N HIS A 101 12.02 2.69 -6.39
CA HIS A 101 12.00 2.00 -5.10
C HIS A 101 10.61 1.79 -4.50
N VAL A 102 9.63 2.67 -4.76
CA VAL A 102 8.33 2.61 -4.08
C VAL A 102 7.28 1.84 -4.90
N PHE A 103 6.68 0.82 -4.28
CA PHE A 103 5.68 -0.04 -4.91
C PHE A 103 4.43 -0.12 -4.04
N ILE A 104 3.28 -0.09 -4.68
CA ILE A 104 1.96 -0.25 -4.04
C ILE A 104 1.50 -1.69 -4.19
N THR A 105 1.04 -2.29 -3.09
CA THR A 105 0.42 -3.60 -3.07
C THR A 105 -1.10 -3.45 -3.14
N SER A 106 -1.74 -4.01 -4.15
CA SER A 106 -3.18 -3.92 -4.40
C SER A 106 -3.80 -5.30 -4.57
N ALA A 107 -4.96 -5.52 -3.97
CA ALA A 107 -5.74 -6.74 -4.16
C ALA A 107 -6.40 -6.83 -5.55
N LEU A 108 -6.41 -5.72 -6.32
CA LEU A 108 -6.89 -5.70 -7.71
C LEU A 108 -5.74 -5.65 -8.73
N TYR A 109 -4.69 -4.85 -8.48
CA TYR A 109 -3.61 -4.60 -9.46
C TYR A 109 -2.32 -5.39 -9.19
N GLY A 110 -2.20 -6.05 -8.03
CA GLY A 110 -0.97 -6.74 -7.64
C GLY A 110 0.08 -5.79 -7.03
N VAL A 111 1.35 -6.10 -7.22
CA VAL A 111 2.49 -5.25 -6.84
C VAL A 111 2.86 -4.40 -8.04
N VAL A 112 2.74 -3.08 -7.93
CA VAL A 112 2.97 -2.14 -9.04
C VAL A 112 3.78 -0.93 -8.58
N PRO A 113 4.56 -0.28 -9.46
CA PRO A 113 5.24 0.98 -9.15
C PRO A 113 4.25 2.04 -8.64
N ALA A 114 4.70 2.91 -7.73
CA ALA A 114 3.83 3.89 -7.06
C ALA A 114 3.14 4.89 -8.01
N LEU A 115 3.72 5.17 -9.17
CA LEU A 115 3.14 6.07 -10.18
C LEU A 115 2.36 5.35 -11.27
N SER A 116 2.16 4.03 -11.17
CA SER A 116 1.36 3.27 -12.15
C SER A 116 -0.07 3.80 -12.24
N PRO A 117 -0.67 3.78 -13.46
CA PRO A 117 -2.06 4.14 -13.64
C PRO A 117 -2.97 3.18 -12.86
N MET A 118 -3.83 3.74 -12.00
CA MET A 118 -4.88 3.00 -11.30
C MET A 118 -6.21 3.72 -11.41
N ALA A 119 -7.29 2.95 -11.60
CA ALA A 119 -8.63 3.47 -11.45
C ALA A 119 -9.12 3.34 -10.00
N PRO A 120 -10.08 4.18 -9.56
CA PRO A 120 -10.70 4.05 -8.26
C PRO A 120 -11.29 2.66 -8.04
N HIS A 121 -11.00 2.05 -6.89
CA HIS A 121 -11.52 0.74 -6.50
C HIS A 121 -11.37 0.51 -5.01
N ARG A 122 -12.28 -0.25 -4.43
CA ARG A 122 -12.23 -0.63 -3.03
C ARG A 122 -12.08 -2.15 -2.90
N LEU A 123 -10.86 -2.61 -2.66
CA LEU A 123 -10.60 -4.03 -2.41
C LEU A 123 -9.38 -4.18 -1.50
N ASP A 124 -9.50 -5.01 -0.47
CA ASP A 124 -8.40 -5.43 0.38
C ASP A 124 -8.41 -6.96 0.58
N PHE A 125 -7.38 -7.49 1.23
CA PHE A 125 -7.25 -8.94 1.43
C PHE A 125 -8.08 -9.51 2.59
N LEU A 126 -8.82 -8.68 3.32
CA LEU A 126 -9.81 -9.11 4.30
C LEU A 126 -11.16 -9.44 3.65
N MET A 127 -11.37 -8.99 2.42
CA MET A 127 -12.60 -9.27 1.67
C MET A 127 -12.68 -10.75 1.26
N LYS A 128 -13.87 -11.33 1.41
CA LYS A 128 -14.12 -12.75 1.13
C LYS A 128 -14.42 -13.03 -0.34
N LEU A 129 -13.78 -12.30 -1.27
CA LEU A 129 -13.88 -12.56 -2.70
C LEU A 129 -13.24 -13.89 -3.05
N LYS A 130 -13.91 -14.66 -3.91
CA LYS A 130 -13.36 -15.87 -4.53
C LYS A 130 -13.10 -15.62 -6.00
N VAL A 131 -11.89 -15.92 -6.46
CA VAL A 131 -11.48 -15.85 -7.87
C VAL A 131 -11.17 -17.28 -8.33
N ALA A 132 -11.97 -17.80 -9.22
CA ALA A 132 -11.88 -19.21 -9.66
C ALA A 132 -11.76 -20.20 -8.47
N GLY A 133 -12.58 -20.00 -7.43
CA GLY A 133 -12.59 -20.83 -6.21
C GLY A 133 -11.49 -20.54 -5.18
N LYS A 134 -10.47 -19.77 -5.51
CA LYS A 134 -9.36 -19.40 -4.60
C LYS A 134 -9.68 -18.13 -3.81
N THR A 135 -9.10 -17.98 -2.62
CA THR A 135 -9.12 -16.69 -1.89
C THR A 135 -8.25 -15.68 -2.63
N LEU A 136 -8.48 -14.36 -2.41
CA LEU A 136 -7.62 -13.31 -2.98
C LEU A 136 -6.14 -13.53 -2.66
N LYS A 137 -5.79 -13.87 -1.42
CA LYS A 137 -4.40 -14.17 -1.03
C LYS A 137 -3.82 -15.33 -1.84
N SER A 138 -4.57 -16.43 -1.97
CA SER A 138 -4.12 -17.60 -2.74
C SER A 138 -4.03 -17.31 -4.24
N HIS A 139 -4.92 -16.46 -4.77
CA HIS A 139 -4.91 -16.02 -6.15
C HIS A 139 -3.66 -15.21 -6.48
N TRP A 140 -3.31 -14.26 -5.60
CA TRP A 140 -2.20 -13.34 -5.82
C TRP A 140 -0.82 -13.87 -5.44
N LYS A 141 -0.72 -14.90 -4.60
CA LYS A 141 0.54 -15.33 -3.98
C LYS A 141 1.69 -15.45 -4.98
N THR A 142 1.50 -16.19 -6.07
CA THR A 142 2.55 -16.40 -7.08
C THR A 142 2.99 -15.09 -7.74
N ALA A 143 2.04 -14.25 -8.17
CA ALA A 143 2.35 -12.98 -8.83
C ALA A 143 3.03 -11.97 -7.88
N TYR A 144 2.69 -12.00 -6.58
CA TYR A 144 3.31 -11.19 -5.54
C TYR A 144 4.75 -11.64 -5.30
N ASP A 145 4.99 -12.95 -5.16
CA ASP A 145 6.33 -13.50 -4.97
C ASP A 145 7.24 -13.23 -6.18
N GLU A 146 6.71 -13.45 -7.41
CA GLU A 146 7.45 -13.17 -8.65
C GLU A 146 7.87 -11.70 -8.79
N ALA A 147 7.05 -10.75 -8.34
CA ALA A 147 7.37 -9.33 -8.39
C ALA A 147 8.59 -8.96 -7.52
N LEU A 148 8.92 -9.77 -6.52
CA LEU A 148 9.95 -9.46 -5.52
C LEU A 148 11.05 -10.53 -5.41
N LYS A 149 10.99 -11.61 -6.18
CA LYS A 149 11.91 -12.74 -6.02
C LYS A 149 13.39 -12.36 -6.21
N GLN A 150 13.68 -11.37 -7.04
CA GLN A 150 15.03 -10.90 -7.33
C GLN A 150 15.54 -9.90 -6.29
N GLU A 151 14.68 -9.40 -5.40
CA GLU A 151 15.08 -8.46 -4.37
C GLU A 151 15.76 -9.19 -3.21
N GLU A 152 16.90 -8.68 -2.78
CA GLU A 152 17.61 -9.18 -1.60
C GLU A 152 17.06 -8.55 -0.32
N MET A 153 16.55 -7.31 -0.41
CA MET A 153 16.02 -6.55 0.71
C MET A 153 14.75 -5.82 0.32
N ILE A 154 13.74 -5.89 1.19
CA ILE A 154 12.42 -5.27 1.00
C ILE A 154 12.07 -4.50 2.27
N PHE A 155 11.79 -3.20 2.16
CA PHE A 155 11.23 -2.42 3.25
C PHE A 155 9.70 -2.54 3.24
N SER A 156 9.14 -3.16 4.28
CA SER A 156 7.69 -3.34 4.38
C SER A 156 7.06 -2.28 5.27
N LEU A 157 6.31 -1.36 4.65
CA LEU A 157 5.40 -0.44 5.34
C LEU A 157 3.94 -0.95 5.28
N LEU A 158 3.77 -2.24 5.05
CA LEU A 158 2.48 -2.91 4.92
C LEU A 158 1.81 -3.13 6.27
N SER A 159 0.52 -3.46 6.23
CA SER A 159 -0.15 -4.12 7.35
C SER A 159 -0.07 -5.65 7.17
N SER A 160 -0.27 -6.38 8.25
CA SER A 160 -0.17 -7.85 8.25
C SER A 160 -1.09 -8.53 7.23
N GLU A 161 -2.22 -7.91 6.89
CA GLU A 161 -3.14 -8.44 5.87
C GLU A 161 -2.51 -8.51 4.48
N PHE A 162 -1.65 -7.53 4.13
CA PHE A 162 -0.91 -7.50 2.87
C PHE A 162 0.36 -8.35 2.93
N GLU A 163 1.11 -8.29 4.02
CA GLU A 163 2.33 -9.11 4.20
C GLU A 163 2.06 -10.61 4.08
N THR A 164 0.93 -11.06 4.61
CA THR A 164 0.56 -12.49 4.58
C THR A 164 0.13 -13.02 3.21
N VAL A 165 0.10 -12.17 2.16
CA VAL A 165 -0.04 -12.61 0.77
C VAL A 165 1.24 -13.25 0.26
N PHE A 166 2.38 -12.70 0.66
CA PHE A 166 3.70 -13.19 0.27
C PHE A 166 4.05 -14.53 0.93
N SER A 167 4.84 -15.33 0.25
CA SER A 167 5.42 -16.56 0.81
C SER A 167 6.32 -16.26 2.01
N LYS A 168 6.65 -17.30 2.77
CA LYS A 168 7.61 -17.21 3.87
C LYS A 168 8.98 -16.73 3.37
N GLU A 169 9.45 -17.27 2.24
CA GLU A 169 10.72 -16.92 1.60
C GLU A 169 10.83 -15.42 1.31
N ILE A 170 9.80 -14.81 0.71
CA ILE A 170 9.79 -13.36 0.44
C ILE A 170 9.71 -12.57 1.74
N ARG A 171 8.90 -13.01 2.72
CA ARG A 171 8.80 -12.32 4.01
C ARG A 171 10.10 -12.34 4.83
N GLU A 172 10.92 -13.35 4.67
CA GLU A 172 12.25 -13.43 5.29
C GLU A 172 13.25 -12.40 4.74
N LYS A 173 12.96 -11.79 3.59
CA LYS A 173 13.72 -10.66 3.02
C LYS A 173 13.18 -9.28 3.46
N MET A 174 12.05 -9.26 4.19
CA MET A 174 11.40 -8.01 4.60
C MET A 174 12.01 -7.47 5.88
N VAL A 175 12.32 -6.18 5.87
CA VAL A 175 12.56 -5.37 7.06
C VAL A 175 11.27 -4.62 7.36
N THR A 176 10.72 -4.83 8.54
CA THR A 176 9.48 -4.22 9.02
C THR A 176 9.76 -3.06 9.97
N PHE A 177 8.80 -2.16 10.12
CA PHE A 177 8.94 -0.94 10.90
C PHE A 177 7.78 -0.81 11.90
N LYS A 178 8.12 -0.61 13.18
CA LYS A 178 7.18 -0.30 14.25
C LYS A 178 7.34 1.15 14.69
N PHE A 179 6.22 1.83 14.88
CA PHE A 179 6.17 3.21 15.31
C PHE A 179 5.36 3.31 16.59
N MET A 180 5.97 3.84 17.65
CA MET A 180 5.40 3.95 18.98
C MET A 180 5.46 5.39 19.49
N GLU A 181 4.54 5.77 20.37
CA GLU A 181 4.63 6.96 21.20
C GLU A 181 5.00 6.56 22.61
N ASP A 182 5.99 7.26 23.18
CA ASP A 182 6.32 7.19 24.61
C ASP A 182 5.58 8.30 25.34
N ARG A 183 4.71 7.91 26.26
CA ARG A 183 3.93 8.81 27.12
C ARG A 183 4.38 8.67 28.56
N GLY A 184 5.50 9.32 28.90
CA GLY A 184 6.07 9.29 30.25
C GLY A 184 6.52 7.87 30.66
N GLY A 185 7.24 7.16 29.80
CA GLY A 185 7.75 5.80 30.00
C GLY A 185 6.78 4.69 29.60
N GLN A 186 5.60 5.03 29.06
CA GLN A 186 4.63 4.06 28.54
C GLN A 186 4.63 4.06 27.02
N LEU A 187 5.17 3.02 26.42
CA LEU A 187 5.15 2.81 24.97
C LEU A 187 3.76 2.39 24.49
N LYS A 188 3.19 3.14 23.54
CA LYS A 188 1.87 2.88 22.95
C LYS A 188 1.97 2.71 21.44
N ILE A 189 1.32 1.65 20.94
CA ILE A 189 1.08 1.44 19.50
C ILE A 189 -0.41 1.66 19.26
N HIS A 190 -0.73 2.49 18.27
CA HIS A 190 -2.09 2.70 17.82
C HIS A 190 -2.13 2.75 16.30
N SER A 191 -3.21 2.25 15.68
CA SER A 191 -3.32 2.19 14.22
C SER A 191 -3.18 3.56 13.54
N THR A 192 -3.71 4.61 14.18
CA THR A 192 -3.60 6.00 13.70
C THR A 192 -2.15 6.49 13.73
N ILE A 193 -1.43 6.24 14.84
CA ILE A 193 0.00 6.59 15.00
C ILE A 193 0.81 5.89 13.91
N SER A 194 0.63 4.56 13.78
CA SER A 194 1.34 3.75 12.80
C SER A 194 1.10 4.22 11.35
N LYS A 195 -0.14 4.59 10.99
CA LYS A 195 -0.45 5.08 9.64
C LYS A 195 0.24 6.42 9.34
N LYS A 196 0.14 7.39 10.25
CA LYS A 196 0.80 8.70 10.10
C LYS A 196 2.32 8.55 10.02
N ALA A 197 2.88 7.76 10.93
CA ALA A 197 4.31 7.53 11.00
C ALA A 197 4.85 6.82 9.75
N ARG A 198 4.15 5.82 9.20
CA ARG A 198 4.53 5.16 7.92
C ARG A 198 4.61 6.15 6.77
N GLY A 199 3.65 7.08 6.68
CA GLY A 199 3.68 8.12 5.64
C GLY A 199 4.85 9.07 5.79
N ALA A 200 5.08 9.59 7.00
CA ALA A 200 6.20 10.45 7.31
C ALA A 200 7.56 9.73 7.15
N PHE A 201 7.64 8.45 7.50
CA PHE A 201 8.83 7.63 7.31
C PHE A 201 9.13 7.42 5.83
N LEU A 202 8.11 7.11 5.00
CA LEU A 202 8.30 7.02 3.56
C LEU A 202 8.82 8.34 2.97
N THR A 203 8.31 9.47 3.43
CA THR A 203 8.83 10.79 3.05
C THR A 203 10.31 10.91 3.40
N ALA A 204 10.70 10.55 4.63
CA ALA A 204 12.10 10.61 5.06
C ALA A 204 13.01 9.67 4.24
N LEU A 205 12.52 8.47 3.88
CA LEU A 205 13.25 7.55 2.98
C LEU A 205 13.50 8.19 1.60
N ILE A 206 12.48 8.84 1.03
CA ILE A 206 12.56 9.51 -0.28
C ILE A 206 13.52 10.71 -0.21
N GLU A 207 13.36 11.61 0.76
CA GLU A 207 14.16 12.82 0.91
C GLU A 207 15.65 12.53 1.17
N ASN A 208 15.96 11.44 1.86
CA ASN A 208 17.34 11.02 2.15
C ASN A 208 17.85 9.92 1.20
N GLN A 209 17.05 9.50 0.21
CA GLN A 209 17.42 8.47 -0.80
C GLN A 209 17.98 7.19 -0.16
N VAL A 210 17.38 6.74 0.92
CA VAL A 210 17.82 5.62 1.76
C VAL A 210 17.81 4.30 0.97
N GLN A 211 18.94 3.58 0.98
CA GLN A 211 19.09 2.30 0.27
C GLN A 211 19.47 1.14 1.18
N THR A 212 19.85 1.40 2.42
CA THR A 212 20.30 0.40 3.39
C THR A 212 19.57 0.47 4.72
N VAL A 213 19.62 -0.60 5.49
CA VAL A 213 19.06 -0.66 6.86
C VAL A 213 19.79 0.31 7.78
N GLU A 214 21.11 0.44 7.61
CA GLU A 214 21.96 1.33 8.41
C GLU A 214 21.60 2.80 8.18
N GLU A 215 21.30 3.19 6.95
CA GLU A 215 20.80 4.54 6.64
C GLU A 215 19.41 4.77 7.24
N ALA A 216 18.51 3.77 7.13
CA ALA A 216 17.19 3.85 7.71
C ALA A 216 17.24 4.06 9.24
N ARG A 217 18.14 3.38 9.96
CA ARG A 217 18.36 3.53 11.41
C ARG A 217 18.76 4.95 11.82
N ARG A 218 19.41 5.71 10.94
CA ARG A 218 19.88 7.08 11.21
C ARG A 218 18.80 8.13 11.01
N LEU A 219 17.64 7.77 10.48
CA LEU A 219 16.57 8.72 10.23
C LEU A 219 15.95 9.22 11.54
N SER A 220 15.70 10.53 11.55
CA SER A 220 14.78 11.19 12.49
C SER A 220 13.70 11.89 11.66
N PHE A 221 12.43 11.67 11.97
CA PHE A 221 11.32 12.21 11.18
C PHE A 221 10.08 12.41 12.06
N ALA A 222 9.38 13.49 11.91
CA ALA A 222 8.14 13.81 12.62
C ALA A 222 8.20 13.59 14.16
N GLY A 223 9.40 13.71 14.76
CA GLY A 223 9.68 13.46 16.16
C GLY A 223 9.98 12.01 16.52
N PHE A 224 9.96 11.09 15.56
CA PHE A 224 10.35 9.69 15.75
C PHE A 224 11.86 9.52 15.60
N ASN A 225 12.46 8.75 16.50
CA ASN A 225 13.87 8.37 16.52
C ASN A 225 14.01 6.85 16.65
N TYR A 226 15.05 6.29 16.05
CA TYR A 226 15.35 4.87 16.13
C TYR A 226 15.69 4.45 17.56
N ARG A 227 15.20 3.28 17.99
CA ARG A 227 15.45 2.66 19.29
C ARG A 227 16.05 1.27 19.12
N GLU A 228 17.37 1.20 19.26
CA GLU A 228 18.13 -0.04 19.11
C GLU A 228 17.71 -1.11 20.13
N ASP A 229 17.50 -0.69 21.38
CA ASP A 229 17.11 -1.54 22.50
C ASP A 229 15.72 -2.21 22.34
N LEU A 230 14.87 -1.68 21.46
CA LEU A 230 13.54 -2.22 21.13
C LEU A 230 13.49 -2.93 19.79
N SER A 231 14.57 -2.86 19.01
CA SER A 231 14.61 -3.35 17.63
C SER A 231 15.17 -4.77 17.53
N GLN A 232 14.86 -5.42 16.43
CA GLN A 232 15.42 -6.72 16.03
C GLN A 232 16.04 -6.61 14.63
N PRO A 233 16.84 -7.56 14.14
CA PRO A 233 17.50 -7.45 12.84
C PRO A 233 16.57 -7.12 11.66
N GLN A 234 15.35 -7.66 11.67
CA GLN A 234 14.34 -7.45 10.62
C GLN A 234 13.14 -6.63 11.08
N GLU A 235 13.17 -6.05 12.28
CA GLU A 235 12.12 -5.20 12.82
C GLU A 235 12.69 -3.97 13.50
N LEU A 236 12.65 -2.84 12.82
CA LEU A 236 13.15 -1.58 13.33
C LEU A 236 12.05 -0.82 14.08
N VAL A 237 12.35 -0.38 15.28
CA VAL A 237 11.43 0.37 16.15
C VAL A 237 11.83 1.83 16.20
N PHE A 238 10.87 2.71 15.92
CA PHE A 238 11.01 4.14 16.05
C PHE A 238 10.04 4.65 17.10
N VAL A 239 10.51 5.51 17.99
CA VAL A 239 9.73 6.04 19.11
C VAL A 239 9.72 7.56 19.06
N LYS A 240 8.55 8.12 19.33
CA LYS A 240 8.32 9.56 19.52
C LYS A 240 7.93 9.81 20.95
N GLU A 241 8.63 10.73 21.63
CA GLU A 241 8.24 11.24 22.94
C GLU A 241 7.09 12.26 22.80
N VAL A 242 6.06 12.18 23.66
CA VAL A 242 4.85 13.01 23.66
C VAL A 242 4.41 13.38 25.07
#